data_5fa21c5b99c40e0f505fd1808bfc4e3d
#
_entry.id   5fa21c5b99c40e0f505fd1808bfc4e3d
#
_cell.length_a   1.000
_cell.length_b   1.000
_cell.length_c   1.000
_cell.angle_alpha   90.00
_cell.angle_beta   90.00
_cell.angle_gamma   90.00
#
_symmetry.space_group_name_H-M   'P 1'
#
loop_
_entity.id
_entity.type
_entity.pdbx_description
1 polymer ?
#
loop_
_entity_poly.entity_id
_entity_poly.type
_entity_poly.pdbx_seq_one_letter_code
_entity_poly.pdbx_strand_id
1 'polypeptide(L)'
;RRQRQMCIRDSYDDDDEMIRWDENNINVLRQYHKDENGYEVIQGNGVVEGELLGGCLDTFIEVLGTELWPDKEKWKGKIMFLETSEVDMSEYQLAWILRNFMAQGLFDVINGIVVGKPSRRKKYEIYKKVYQRVIGIEAHHPELPILYNANIGHALPIAVIPYGVRCRLDLDKKTFTLLEPACNL
;
A
#
# COMPACT_ATOMS: atom_id res chain seq x y z
N ARG A 1 -14.66 21.33 -10.60
CA ARG A 1 -13.94 20.16 -11.17
C ARG A 1 -14.10 19.03 -10.14
N ARG A 2 -14.78 17.93 -10.50
CA ARG A 2 -14.99 16.78 -9.59
C ARG A 2 -13.64 16.16 -9.31
N GLN A 3 -13.21 16.15 -8.04
CA GLN A 3 -12.16 15.26 -7.55
C GLN A 3 -12.55 13.84 -7.96
N ARG A 4 -11.71 13.19 -8.75
CA ARG A 4 -11.94 11.79 -9.08
C ARG A 4 -11.63 10.99 -7.81
N GLN A 5 -12.66 10.64 -7.06
CA GLN A 5 -12.56 9.53 -6.13
C GLN A 5 -12.10 8.31 -6.94
N MET A 6 -10.99 7.73 -6.53
CA MET A 6 -10.57 6.46 -7.09
C MET A 6 -11.53 5.37 -6.61
N CYS A 7 -12.63 5.22 -7.33
CA CYS A 7 -13.72 4.30 -7.02
C CYS A 7 -13.71 3.08 -7.93
N ILE A 8 -12.55 2.45 -8.15
CA ILE A 8 -12.55 1.10 -8.69
C ILE A 8 -12.32 0.16 -7.50
N ARG A 9 -13.41 -0.19 -6.82
CA ARG A 9 -13.38 -1.03 -5.62
C ARG A 9 -13.70 -2.50 -5.90
N ASP A 10 -14.09 -2.84 -7.13
CA ASP A 10 -14.93 -4.01 -7.34
C ASP A 10 -14.26 -5.15 -8.11
N SER A 11 -13.01 -5.03 -8.50
CA SER A 11 -12.33 -6.10 -9.24
C SER A 11 -10.96 -6.42 -8.67
N TYR A 12 -10.62 -7.67 -8.73
CA TYR A 12 -9.35 -8.23 -8.32
C TYR A 12 -8.83 -9.12 -9.46
N ASP A 13 -7.58 -8.93 -9.84
CA ASP A 13 -6.89 -9.87 -10.72
C ASP A 13 -6.18 -10.89 -9.84
N ASP A 14 -6.48 -12.16 -10.04
CA ASP A 14 -5.89 -13.23 -9.26
C ASP A 14 -4.61 -13.71 -9.94
N ASP A 15 -3.47 -13.25 -9.45
CA ASP A 15 -2.16 -13.68 -9.93
C ASP A 15 -1.86 -15.17 -9.65
N ASP A 16 -2.68 -15.84 -8.85
CA ASP A 16 -2.56 -17.29 -8.69
C ASP A 16 -2.93 -18.03 -9.98
N GLU A 17 -3.66 -17.35 -10.88
CA GLU A 17 -3.99 -17.79 -12.24
C GLU A 17 -3.33 -16.90 -13.32
N MET A 18 -2.25 -16.21 -12.99
CA MET A 18 -1.61 -15.26 -13.89
C MET A 18 -1.20 -15.90 -15.21
N ILE A 19 -1.89 -15.50 -16.27
CA ILE A 19 -1.51 -15.82 -17.64
C ILE A 19 -0.24 -15.03 -17.95
N ARG A 20 0.90 -15.73 -18.06
CA ARG A 20 2.18 -15.10 -18.40
C ARG A 20 2.05 -14.33 -19.71
N TRP A 21 2.61 -13.16 -19.72
CA TRP A 21 2.66 -12.32 -20.90
C TRP A 21 3.73 -12.87 -21.85
N ASP A 22 3.33 -13.74 -22.75
CA ASP A 22 4.16 -14.34 -23.78
C ASP A 22 3.42 -14.34 -25.13
N GLU A 23 4.12 -14.76 -26.18
CA GLU A 23 3.57 -14.76 -27.56
C GLU A 23 2.29 -15.61 -27.70
N ASN A 24 2.12 -16.63 -26.87
CA ASN A 24 0.95 -17.53 -26.94
C ASN A 24 -0.26 -16.90 -26.26
N ASN A 25 -0.04 -15.97 -25.35
CA ASN A 25 -1.07 -15.38 -24.48
C ASN A 25 -1.43 -13.92 -24.82
N ILE A 26 -0.83 -13.35 -25.87
CA ILE A 26 -1.03 -11.93 -26.24
C ILE A 26 -2.50 -11.52 -26.46
N ASN A 27 -3.33 -12.49 -26.86
CA ASN A 27 -4.77 -12.28 -27.12
C ASN A 27 -5.68 -12.88 -26.04
N VAL A 28 -5.10 -13.41 -24.95
CA VAL A 28 -5.88 -13.98 -23.87
C VAL A 28 -6.32 -12.86 -22.93
N LEU A 29 -7.63 -12.69 -22.80
CA LEU A 29 -8.18 -11.72 -21.85
C LEU A 29 -7.97 -12.21 -20.43
N ARG A 30 -7.46 -11.33 -19.57
CA ARG A 30 -7.37 -11.59 -18.13
C ARG A 30 -8.75 -11.75 -17.53
N GLN A 31 -8.88 -12.70 -16.63
CA GLN A 31 -10.10 -12.88 -15.86
C GLN A 31 -10.03 -12.03 -14.59
N TYR A 32 -11.09 -11.29 -14.32
CA TYR A 32 -11.21 -10.46 -13.12
C TYR A 32 -12.22 -11.10 -12.18
N HIS A 33 -11.85 -11.18 -10.92
CA HIS A 33 -12.75 -11.57 -9.85
C HIS A 33 -13.28 -10.34 -9.13
N LYS A 34 -14.49 -10.43 -8.60
CA LYS A 34 -15.03 -9.38 -7.75
C LYS A 34 -14.25 -9.31 -6.44
N ASP A 35 -13.80 -8.10 -6.09
CA ASP A 35 -13.22 -7.87 -4.78
C ASP A 35 -14.33 -7.74 -3.73
N GLU A 36 -14.54 -8.80 -2.95
CA GLU A 36 -15.56 -8.82 -1.91
C GLU A 36 -15.16 -8.05 -0.65
N ASN A 37 -13.86 -7.79 -0.45
CA ASN A 37 -13.34 -7.14 0.75
C ASN A 37 -13.38 -5.61 0.65
N GLY A 38 -13.13 -5.05 -0.55
CA GLY A 38 -12.95 -3.61 -0.72
C GLY A 38 -11.78 -3.09 0.12
N TYR A 39 -11.73 -1.78 0.35
CA TYR A 39 -10.74 -1.19 1.26
C TYR A 39 -11.06 -1.58 2.70
N GLU A 40 -10.05 -2.04 3.43
CA GLU A 40 -10.20 -2.53 4.79
C GLU A 40 -9.36 -1.70 5.77
N VAL A 41 -9.97 -1.31 6.88
CA VAL A 41 -9.24 -0.74 8.00
C VAL A 41 -8.77 -1.88 8.88
N ILE A 42 -7.47 -2.08 8.95
CA ILE A 42 -6.88 -3.17 9.74
C ILE A 42 -6.37 -2.69 11.09
N GLN A 43 -6.21 -1.37 11.24
CA GLN A 43 -5.72 -0.75 12.46
C GLN A 43 -6.05 0.74 12.50
N GLY A 44 -6.18 1.33 13.70
CA GLY A 44 -6.47 2.75 13.90
C GLY A 44 -7.91 3.15 13.55
N ASN A 45 -8.21 4.44 13.57
CA ASN A 45 -9.52 5.02 13.25
C ASN A 45 -9.39 6.49 12.83
N GLY A 46 -10.51 7.11 12.46
CA GLY A 46 -10.61 8.54 12.18
C GLY A 46 -10.08 8.94 10.81
N VAL A 47 -9.65 10.19 10.69
CA VAL A 47 -9.20 10.81 9.44
C VAL A 47 -7.81 11.37 9.61
N VAL A 48 -6.90 11.02 8.70
CA VAL A 48 -5.54 11.56 8.68
C VAL A 48 -5.18 12.06 7.28
N GLU A 49 -4.34 13.08 7.24
CA GLU A 49 -3.82 13.67 6.01
C GLU A 49 -2.30 13.72 6.03
N GLY A 50 -1.70 13.70 4.87
CA GLY A 50 -0.27 13.87 4.69
C GLY A 50 0.12 13.76 3.22
N GLU A 51 1.35 14.10 2.91
CA GLU A 51 1.89 13.84 1.58
C GLU A 51 2.29 12.37 1.44
N LEU A 52 2.14 11.84 0.24
CA LEU A 52 2.47 10.45 -0.09
C LEU A 52 3.98 10.24 -0.20
N LEU A 53 4.48 9.27 0.55
CA LEU A 53 5.85 8.78 0.45
C LEU A 53 5.87 7.26 0.70
N GLY A 54 6.58 6.49 -0.12
CA GLY A 54 6.60 5.05 0.01
C GLY A 54 7.07 4.36 -1.25
N GLY A 55 6.62 3.13 -1.49
CA GLY A 55 6.99 2.38 -2.69
C GLY A 55 6.65 0.91 -2.65
N CYS A 56 7.12 0.22 -3.68
CA CYS A 56 7.12 -1.24 -3.75
C CYS A 56 8.14 -1.81 -2.78
N LEU A 57 7.69 -2.61 -1.82
CA LEU A 57 8.55 -3.15 -0.76
C LEU A 57 9.69 -4.02 -1.30
N ASP A 58 9.46 -4.72 -2.41
CA ASP A 58 10.46 -5.59 -3.02
C ASP A 58 11.68 -4.82 -3.54
N THR A 59 11.47 -3.57 -3.98
CA THR A 59 12.51 -2.71 -4.55
C THR A 59 12.86 -1.53 -3.66
N PHE A 60 11.93 -1.05 -2.85
CA PHE A 60 12.14 0.12 -2.00
C PHE A 60 13.25 -0.11 -0.96
N ILE A 61 13.43 -1.36 -0.53
CA ILE A 61 14.52 -1.73 0.37
C ILE A 61 15.92 -1.65 -0.28
N GLU A 62 16.00 -1.70 -1.61
CA GLU A 62 17.27 -1.64 -2.34
C GLU A 62 17.98 -0.28 -2.17
N VAL A 63 17.24 0.76 -1.81
CA VAL A 63 17.80 2.09 -1.55
C VAL A 63 18.15 2.32 -0.07
N LEU A 64 17.89 1.34 0.82
CA LEU A 64 18.27 1.43 2.24
C LEU A 64 19.79 1.60 2.40
N GLY A 65 20.20 2.58 3.21
CA GLY A 65 21.58 2.86 3.45
C GLY A 65 22.30 3.65 2.35
N THR A 66 21.58 4.08 1.32
CA THR A 66 22.07 4.98 0.27
C THR A 66 21.58 6.42 0.53
N GLU A 67 22.16 7.39 -0.16
CA GLU A 67 21.71 8.79 -0.13
C GLU A 67 20.29 9.02 -0.71
N LEU A 68 19.73 8.02 -1.40
CA LEU A 68 18.37 8.06 -1.93
C LEU A 68 17.32 7.74 -0.86
N TRP A 69 17.73 7.07 0.24
CA TRP A 69 16.81 6.76 1.33
C TRP A 69 16.48 8.03 2.13
N PRO A 70 15.19 8.38 2.27
CA PRO A 70 14.80 9.59 2.98
C PRO A 70 15.17 9.54 4.48
N ASP A 71 15.77 10.59 4.99
CA ASP A 71 15.98 10.76 6.43
C ASP A 71 14.65 10.72 7.20
N LYS A 72 14.68 10.31 8.47
CA LYS A 72 13.50 10.21 9.35
C LYS A 72 12.63 11.47 9.33
N GLU A 73 13.25 12.65 9.30
CA GLU A 73 12.54 13.95 9.26
C GLU A 73 11.68 14.13 8.02
N LYS A 74 12.06 13.54 6.88
CA LYS A 74 11.26 13.59 5.65
C LYS A 74 10.01 12.71 5.70
N TRP A 75 9.96 11.75 6.62
CA TRP A 75 8.79 10.90 6.86
C TRP A 75 7.76 11.56 7.79
N LYS A 76 8.15 12.61 8.51
CA LYS A 76 7.29 13.27 9.49
C LYS A 76 5.99 13.79 8.87
N GLY A 77 4.87 13.31 9.39
CA GLY A 77 3.53 13.70 8.93
C GLY A 77 3.13 13.12 7.57
N LYS A 78 3.92 12.22 6.99
CA LYS A 78 3.58 11.58 5.70
C LYS A 78 2.52 10.50 5.86
N ILE A 79 1.85 10.20 4.76
CA ILE A 79 1.12 8.95 4.57
C ILE A 79 2.06 8.00 3.82
N MET A 80 2.46 6.94 4.51
CA MET A 80 3.32 5.91 3.92
C MET A 80 2.48 5.01 3.02
N PHE A 81 2.81 4.90 1.74
CA PHE A 81 2.20 3.91 0.87
C PHE A 81 3.15 2.74 0.64
N LEU A 82 2.62 1.54 0.75
CA LEU A 82 3.38 0.30 0.64
C LEU A 82 2.64 -0.68 -0.27
N GLU A 83 3.36 -1.33 -1.15
CA GLU A 83 2.80 -2.40 -1.97
C GLU A 83 3.84 -3.51 -2.21
N THR A 84 3.39 -4.66 -2.66
CA THR A 84 4.24 -5.80 -2.98
C THR A 84 4.06 -6.17 -4.44
N SER A 85 5.15 -6.58 -5.09
CA SER A 85 5.12 -7.03 -6.47
C SER A 85 4.63 -8.49 -6.58
N GLU A 86 4.67 -9.02 -7.79
CA GLU A 86 4.40 -10.44 -8.10
C GLU A 86 5.51 -11.40 -7.61
N VAL A 87 6.62 -10.88 -7.13
CA VAL A 87 7.68 -11.66 -6.46
C VAL A 87 7.17 -12.15 -5.12
N ASP A 88 6.59 -13.31 -5.06
CA ASP A 88 5.91 -13.95 -3.93
C ASP A 88 6.66 -13.82 -2.57
N MET A 89 6.75 -12.58 -2.08
CA MET A 89 7.43 -12.24 -0.82
C MET A 89 6.88 -13.10 0.32
N SER A 90 7.77 -13.71 1.10
CA SER A 90 7.35 -14.46 2.28
C SER A 90 6.90 -13.52 3.40
N GLU A 91 6.09 -14.03 4.32
CA GLU A 91 5.68 -13.31 5.52
C GLU A 91 6.85 -12.90 6.40
N TYR A 92 7.94 -13.67 6.39
CA TYR A 92 9.16 -13.35 7.12
C TYR A 92 9.88 -12.16 6.51
N GLN A 93 10.01 -12.13 5.17
CA GLN A 93 10.62 -11.00 4.47
C GLN A 93 9.84 -9.70 4.71
N LEU A 94 8.50 -9.75 4.58
CA LEU A 94 7.65 -8.60 4.91
C LEU A 94 7.87 -8.14 6.36
N ALA A 95 7.88 -9.07 7.31
CA ALA A 95 8.13 -8.73 8.71
C ALA A 95 9.52 -8.13 8.95
N TRP A 96 10.56 -8.60 8.26
CA TRP A 96 11.91 -8.03 8.37
C TRP A 96 11.97 -6.59 7.85
N ILE A 97 11.33 -6.32 6.73
CA ILE A 97 11.26 -4.97 6.17
C ILE A 97 10.55 -4.02 7.14
N LEU A 98 9.39 -4.41 7.63
CA LEU A 98 8.63 -3.59 8.58
C LEU A 98 9.39 -3.37 9.89
N ARG A 99 10.11 -4.39 10.40
CA ARG A 99 10.98 -4.24 11.58
C ARG A 99 12.18 -3.32 11.31
N ASN A 100 12.69 -3.30 10.09
CA ASN A 100 13.71 -2.32 9.71
C ASN A 100 13.14 -0.89 9.76
N PHE A 101 11.93 -0.66 9.27
CA PHE A 101 11.25 0.64 9.37
C PHE A 101 10.96 1.01 10.83
N MET A 102 10.57 0.05 11.66
CA MET A 102 10.41 0.22 13.09
C MET A 102 11.73 0.65 13.75
N ALA A 103 12.84 -0.04 13.44
CA ALA A 103 14.16 0.28 14.00
C ALA A 103 14.64 1.68 13.61
N GLN A 104 14.22 2.21 12.46
CA GLN A 104 14.45 3.58 12.04
C GLN A 104 13.51 4.60 12.72
N GLY A 105 12.50 4.13 13.45
CA GLY A 105 11.49 4.96 14.10
C GLY A 105 10.54 5.64 13.10
N LEU A 106 10.29 5.03 11.94
CA LEU A 106 9.42 5.64 10.92
C LEU A 106 7.96 5.67 11.40
N PHE A 107 7.51 4.64 12.11
CA PHE A 107 6.15 4.58 12.63
C PHE A 107 5.84 5.61 13.71
N ASP A 108 6.89 6.16 14.38
CA ASP A 108 6.74 7.24 15.36
C ASP A 108 6.37 8.59 14.73
N VAL A 109 6.63 8.77 13.42
CA VAL A 109 6.59 10.10 12.80
C VAL A 109 5.61 10.23 11.64
N ILE A 110 5.15 9.12 11.06
CA ILE A 110 4.15 9.13 9.98
C ILE A 110 2.72 9.29 10.53
N ASN A 111 1.81 9.80 9.70
CA ASN A 111 0.41 9.99 10.08
C ASN A 111 -0.47 8.76 9.80
N GLY A 112 -0.06 7.88 8.92
CA GLY A 112 -0.83 6.70 8.55
C GLY A 112 -0.19 5.92 7.42
N ILE A 113 -0.79 4.77 7.11
CA ILE A 113 -0.29 3.86 6.09
C ILE A 113 -1.43 3.46 5.16
N VAL A 114 -1.17 3.45 3.85
CA VAL A 114 -2.02 2.84 2.85
C VAL A 114 -1.27 1.67 2.21
N VAL A 115 -1.88 0.48 2.24
CA VAL A 115 -1.28 -0.75 1.73
C VAL A 115 -2.02 -1.21 0.49
N GLY A 116 -1.28 -1.43 -0.59
CA GLY A 116 -1.79 -1.97 -1.84
C GLY A 116 -2.31 -3.40 -1.71
N LYS A 117 -3.19 -3.78 -2.63
CA LYS A 117 -3.60 -5.18 -2.77
C LYS A 117 -2.36 -6.05 -2.97
N PRO A 118 -2.19 -7.14 -2.20
CA PRO A 118 -1.18 -8.13 -2.55
C PRO A 118 -1.50 -8.71 -3.92
N SER A 119 -0.48 -8.89 -4.75
CA SER A 119 -0.65 -9.46 -6.09
C SER A 119 -1.20 -10.89 -6.07
N ARG A 120 -0.98 -11.61 -4.96
CA ARG A 120 -1.48 -12.96 -4.76
C ARG A 120 -2.55 -13.00 -3.67
N ARG A 121 -3.76 -13.41 -4.02
CA ARG A 121 -4.92 -13.50 -3.11
C ARG A 121 -4.64 -14.33 -1.85
N LYS A 122 -3.88 -15.43 -1.97
CA LYS A 122 -3.48 -16.26 -0.83
C LYS A 122 -2.64 -15.51 0.22
N LYS A 123 -2.00 -14.40 -0.16
CA LYS A 123 -1.20 -13.56 0.73
C LYS A 123 -2.03 -12.54 1.51
N TYR A 124 -3.28 -12.32 1.12
CA TYR A 124 -4.14 -11.29 1.69
C TYR A 124 -4.19 -11.34 3.23
N GLU A 125 -4.65 -12.46 3.78
CA GLU A 125 -4.77 -12.63 5.23
C GLU A 125 -3.41 -12.77 5.93
N ILE A 126 -2.42 -13.31 5.22
CA ILE A 126 -1.06 -13.48 5.77
C ILE A 126 -0.42 -12.10 5.99
N TYR A 127 -0.39 -11.26 4.96
CA TYR A 127 0.23 -9.94 5.06
C TYR A 127 -0.52 -9.02 6.02
N LYS A 128 -1.83 -9.04 6.00
CA LYS A 128 -2.67 -8.32 6.96
C LYS A 128 -2.24 -8.57 8.41
N LYS A 129 -2.08 -9.85 8.78
CA LYS A 129 -1.62 -10.24 10.11
C LYS A 129 -0.18 -9.78 10.40
N VAL A 130 0.68 -9.74 9.39
CA VAL A 130 2.06 -9.24 9.55
C VAL A 130 2.05 -7.74 9.86
N TYR A 131 1.29 -6.93 9.11
CA TYR A 131 1.15 -5.49 9.39
C TYR A 131 0.64 -5.25 10.81
N GLN A 132 -0.46 -5.88 11.20
CA GLN A 132 -1.03 -5.74 12.54
C GLN A 132 -0.05 -6.14 13.65
N ARG A 133 0.65 -7.27 13.47
CA ARG A 133 1.61 -7.76 14.45
C ARG A 133 2.81 -6.82 14.57
N VAL A 134 3.47 -6.49 13.46
CA VAL A 134 4.72 -5.73 13.53
C VAL A 134 4.46 -4.28 13.94
N ILE A 135 3.45 -3.64 13.37
CA ILE A 135 3.18 -2.22 13.64
C ILE A 135 2.38 -2.05 14.93
N GLY A 136 1.29 -2.80 15.09
CA GLY A 136 0.42 -2.64 16.25
C GLY A 136 1.02 -3.21 17.53
N ILE A 137 1.63 -4.40 17.46
CA ILE A 137 2.08 -5.11 18.67
C ILE A 137 3.57 -4.87 18.93
N GLU A 138 4.45 -5.19 17.96
CA GLU A 138 5.90 -5.15 18.19
C GLU A 138 6.42 -3.70 18.26
N ALA A 139 5.92 -2.81 17.40
CA ALA A 139 6.27 -1.39 17.40
C ALA A 139 5.46 -0.54 18.39
N HIS A 140 4.46 -1.10 19.06
CA HIS A 140 3.59 -0.41 20.01
C HIS A 140 2.79 0.77 19.44
N HIS A 141 2.36 0.68 18.18
CA HIS A 141 1.54 1.70 17.50
C HIS A 141 0.15 1.18 17.10
N PRO A 142 -0.68 0.64 18.02
CA PRO A 142 -2.00 0.09 17.67
C PRO A 142 -2.97 1.15 17.13
N GLU A 143 -2.73 2.44 17.41
CA GLU A 143 -3.53 3.57 16.97
C GLU A 143 -3.13 4.08 15.57
N LEU A 144 -1.96 3.73 15.04
CA LEU A 144 -1.51 4.23 13.73
C LEU A 144 -2.45 3.75 12.63
N PRO A 145 -3.09 4.67 11.89
CA PRO A 145 -4.08 4.33 10.88
C PRO A 145 -3.50 3.50 9.74
N ILE A 146 -4.09 2.34 9.44
CA ILE A 146 -3.72 1.49 8.31
C ILE A 146 -4.94 1.15 7.46
N LEU A 147 -4.97 1.67 6.24
CA LEU A 147 -5.94 1.32 5.21
C LEU A 147 -5.30 0.27 4.29
N TYR A 148 -5.91 -0.91 4.23
CA TYR A 148 -5.42 -2.09 3.52
C TYR A 148 -6.24 -2.38 2.27
N ASN A 149 -5.67 -3.13 1.33
CA ASN A 149 -6.32 -3.55 0.10
C ASN A 149 -6.61 -2.41 -0.87
N ALA A 150 -5.77 -1.39 -0.89
CA ALA A 150 -5.92 -0.27 -1.81
C ALA A 150 -5.56 -0.68 -3.26
N ASN A 151 -6.22 -0.06 -4.23
CA ASN A 151 -5.97 -0.31 -5.67
C ASN A 151 -4.68 0.37 -6.15
N ILE A 152 -3.56 0.02 -5.54
CA ILE A 152 -2.22 0.50 -5.87
C ILE A 152 -1.26 -0.69 -5.92
N GLY A 153 -0.18 -0.57 -6.66
CA GLY A 153 0.84 -1.61 -6.77
C GLY A 153 0.63 -2.52 -7.98
N HIS A 154 0.83 -3.83 -7.82
CA HIS A 154 0.89 -4.80 -8.92
C HIS A 154 -0.41 -5.60 -9.11
N ALA A 155 -1.38 -5.49 -8.20
CA ALA A 155 -2.69 -6.12 -8.38
C ALA A 155 -3.65 -5.18 -9.11
N LEU A 156 -4.31 -5.67 -10.15
CA LEU A 156 -5.29 -4.88 -10.92
C LEU A 156 -6.63 -4.74 -10.17
N PRO A 157 -7.36 -3.63 -10.37
CA PRO A 157 -6.98 -2.46 -11.17
C PRO A 157 -5.95 -1.57 -10.44
N ILE A 158 -5.03 -0.99 -11.20
CA ILE A 158 -3.96 -0.17 -10.66
C ILE A 158 -4.30 1.30 -10.84
N ALA A 159 -4.30 2.04 -9.74
CA ALA A 159 -4.39 3.48 -9.76
C ALA A 159 -3.00 4.12 -9.71
N VAL A 160 -2.82 5.19 -10.47
CA VAL A 160 -1.61 6.00 -10.41
C VAL A 160 -1.65 6.87 -9.17
N ILE A 161 -0.64 6.75 -8.31
CA ILE A 161 -0.45 7.61 -7.14
C ILE A 161 0.84 8.41 -7.30
N PRO A 162 0.78 9.73 -7.16
CA PRO A 162 1.96 10.59 -7.28
C PRO A 162 2.69 10.72 -5.93
N TYR A 163 4.01 10.72 -5.96
CA TYR A 163 4.82 11.08 -4.80
C TYR A 163 4.61 12.55 -4.40
N GLY A 164 4.67 12.83 -3.10
CA GLY A 164 4.64 14.19 -2.56
C GLY A 164 3.28 14.88 -2.61
N VAL A 165 2.28 14.29 -3.23
CA VAL A 165 0.92 14.84 -3.28
C VAL A 165 0.20 14.60 -1.98
N ARG A 166 -0.51 15.61 -1.49
CA ARG A 166 -1.33 15.50 -0.28
C ARG A 166 -2.52 14.56 -0.50
N CYS A 167 -2.72 13.68 0.44
CA CYS A 167 -3.85 12.76 0.46
C CYS A 167 -4.52 12.71 1.82
N ARG A 168 -5.71 12.12 1.82
CA ARG A 168 -6.52 11.85 3.02
C ARG A 168 -6.86 10.37 3.08
N LEU A 169 -6.62 9.77 4.23
CA LEU A 169 -7.20 8.48 4.61
C LEU A 169 -8.37 8.78 5.56
N ASP A 170 -9.58 8.43 5.15
CA ASP A 170 -10.77 8.47 6.01
C ASP A 170 -11.14 7.02 6.32
N LEU A 171 -10.76 6.57 7.53
CA LEU A 171 -10.92 5.19 7.94
C LEU A 171 -12.38 4.85 8.21
N ASP A 172 -13.15 5.84 8.67
CA ASP A 172 -14.58 5.66 8.97
C ASP A 172 -15.36 5.36 7.67
N LYS A 173 -14.98 6.05 6.57
CA LYS A 173 -15.56 5.84 5.24
C LYS A 173 -14.80 4.82 4.40
N LYS A 174 -13.67 4.33 4.87
CA LYS A 174 -12.74 3.46 4.13
C LYS A 174 -12.39 4.04 2.76
N THR A 175 -11.92 5.30 2.74
CA THR A 175 -11.55 5.98 1.51
C THR A 175 -10.13 6.50 1.54
N PHE A 176 -9.48 6.45 0.37
CA PHE A 176 -8.21 7.08 0.07
C PHE A 176 -8.45 8.12 -1.02
N THR A 177 -8.12 9.38 -0.75
CA THR A 177 -8.43 10.52 -1.64
C THR A 177 -7.21 11.40 -1.83
N LEU A 178 -6.83 11.68 -3.08
CA LEU A 178 -5.86 12.71 -3.40
C LEU A 178 -6.51 14.08 -3.24
N LEU A 179 -5.89 14.99 -2.50
CA LEU A 179 -6.43 16.30 -2.17
C LEU A 179 -6.06 17.38 -3.18
N GLU A 180 -5.06 17.11 -3.99
CA GLU A 180 -4.55 18.02 -5.02
C GLU A 180 -4.23 17.28 -6.31
N PRO A 181 -4.16 17.97 -7.47
CA PRO A 181 -3.79 17.34 -8.71
C PRO A 181 -2.32 16.91 -8.72
N ALA A 182 -2.03 15.78 -9.38
CA ALA A 182 -0.66 15.29 -9.54
C ALA A 182 0.22 16.18 -10.44
N CYS A 183 -0.40 16.94 -11.35
CA CYS A 183 0.27 17.81 -12.30
C CYS A 183 -0.48 19.15 -12.38
N ASN A 184 0.26 20.24 -12.43
CA ASN A 184 -0.28 21.54 -12.83
C ASN A 184 -0.40 21.54 -14.36
N LEU A 185 -1.60 21.75 -14.87
CA LEU A 185 -1.86 21.99 -16.30
C LEU A 185 -1.62 23.44 -16.65
#